data_7dd970a8fbc6b574d89d2de1106d38d4
#
_entry.id   7dd970a8fbc6b574d89d2de1106d38d4
#
_cell.length_a   1.000
_cell.length_b   1.000
_cell.length_c   1.000
_cell.angle_alpha   90.00
_cell.angle_beta   90.00
_cell.angle_gamma   90.00
#
_symmetry.space_group_name_H-M   'P 1'
#
loop_
_entity.id
_entity.type
_entity.pdbx_description
1 polymer ?
#
loop_
_entity_poly.entity_id
_entity_poly.type
_entity_poly.pdbx_seq_one_letter_code
_entity_poly.pdbx_strand_id
1 'polypeptide(L)'
;MSGNTIGKLFTVTSFGESHGLALGCVVDGCPPGLAICAEDLQKDLDRRKPGTSRFTTQRKEADEVKILSGVFEGKTTGTPIGLLIENTDQRSKDYSKIKDQFRPAHADYTYQQKYGLRDYRGGGRSSARETAMRVAAGAIAKKYLLEQHGVVIRGYMSQLGPIKIEQFDWDEVERNPFFCPDANKVPELEAYMAALSKEGNSIGARINVVASGVPVGLGEPIFDRLDADIAHALMSINAVKGVEIGAGFACVEQKGTEHRDEISPEGFLSNQAGGVLGGIASGQDILASIALKPTSSLRIPGRSIDVNGDPIEVITTGRHDPCVGIRATPIAEAMLAIVLMDHLLRHRAQNLDVTTSTPILK
;
A
#
# COMPACT_ATOMS: atom_id res chain seq x y z
N MET A 1 -13.49 -16.64 6.90
CA MET A 1 -12.93 -15.49 7.67
C MET A 1 -13.43 -14.19 7.06
N SER A 2 -13.62 -13.14 7.86
CA SER A 2 -13.96 -11.82 7.33
C SER A 2 -12.77 -11.20 6.61
N GLY A 3 -12.99 -10.38 5.56
CA GLY A 3 -11.94 -9.74 4.77
C GLY A 3 -11.22 -8.56 5.45
N ASN A 4 -11.16 -8.53 6.79
CA ASN A 4 -10.51 -7.45 7.55
C ASN A 4 -9.20 -7.89 8.21
N THR A 5 -8.77 -9.13 7.96
CA THR A 5 -7.52 -9.71 8.47
C THR A 5 -6.67 -10.19 7.30
N ILE A 6 -5.36 -9.91 7.35
CA ILE A 6 -4.34 -10.41 6.42
C ILE A 6 -3.21 -11.07 7.21
N GLY A 7 -2.51 -12.04 6.59
CA GLY A 7 -1.41 -12.80 7.19
C GLY A 7 -1.89 -14.11 7.85
N LYS A 8 -0.94 -14.98 8.19
CA LYS A 8 -1.15 -16.28 8.85
C LYS A 8 -0.46 -16.36 10.20
N LEU A 9 0.82 -15.99 10.29
CA LEU A 9 1.60 -15.91 11.53
C LEU A 9 1.85 -14.47 11.95
N PHE A 10 2.11 -13.56 11.00
CA PHE A 10 2.08 -12.14 11.25
C PHE A 10 0.75 -11.59 10.73
N THR A 11 -0.21 -11.44 11.61
CA THR A 11 -1.56 -11.05 11.21
C THR A 11 -1.88 -9.61 11.55
N VAL A 12 -2.62 -8.96 10.66
CA VAL A 12 -3.11 -7.59 10.85
C VAL A 12 -4.62 -7.58 10.66
N THR A 13 -5.36 -7.26 11.72
CA THR A 13 -6.81 -7.07 11.68
C THR A 13 -7.13 -5.59 11.88
N SER A 14 -7.72 -4.93 10.89
CA SER A 14 -8.06 -3.50 10.95
C SER A 14 -9.55 -3.27 11.13
N PHE A 15 -9.91 -2.17 11.82
CA PHE A 15 -11.28 -1.73 12.10
C PHE A 15 -11.40 -0.20 12.10
N GLY A 16 -12.63 0.29 12.19
CA GLY A 16 -12.96 1.73 12.20
C GLY A 16 -13.26 2.29 10.82
N GLU A 17 -13.98 3.40 10.79
CA GLU A 17 -14.49 4.09 9.60
C GLU A 17 -13.86 5.48 9.48
N SER A 18 -13.81 6.00 8.25
CA SER A 18 -13.15 7.28 7.95
C SER A 18 -13.72 8.50 8.68
N HIS A 19 -14.98 8.43 9.10
CA HIS A 19 -15.70 9.46 9.85
C HIS A 19 -16.29 8.90 11.17
N GLY A 20 -15.81 7.73 11.62
CA GLY A 20 -16.02 7.21 12.97
C GLY A 20 -15.11 7.92 13.99
N LEU A 21 -15.15 7.46 15.23
CA LEU A 21 -14.34 8.03 16.33
C LEU A 21 -12.83 7.86 16.08
N ALA A 22 -12.46 6.68 15.64
CA ALA A 22 -11.06 6.29 15.43
C ALA A 22 -10.92 5.19 14.37
N LEU A 23 -9.69 4.97 13.94
CA LEU A 23 -9.24 3.78 13.24
C LEU A 23 -8.36 2.97 14.18
N GLY A 24 -8.39 1.66 14.07
CA GLY A 24 -7.50 0.79 14.84
C GLY A 24 -7.09 -0.44 14.08
N CYS A 25 -6.03 -1.07 14.56
CA CYS A 25 -5.70 -2.43 14.16
C CYS A 25 -5.09 -3.21 15.33
N VAL A 26 -5.16 -4.52 15.21
CA VAL A 26 -4.42 -5.46 16.04
C VAL A 26 -3.40 -6.14 15.15
N VAL A 27 -2.13 -6.07 15.55
CA VAL A 27 -1.02 -6.81 14.96
C VAL A 27 -0.67 -7.96 15.90
N ASP A 28 -0.77 -9.18 15.42
CA ASP A 28 -0.42 -10.38 16.19
C ASP A 28 0.71 -11.15 15.51
N GLY A 29 1.49 -11.90 16.30
CA GLY A 29 2.63 -12.67 15.80
C GLY A 29 3.94 -11.88 15.65
N CYS A 30 3.99 -10.62 16.09
CA CYS A 30 5.27 -9.90 16.15
C CYS A 30 6.19 -10.56 17.20
N PRO A 31 7.42 -10.99 16.84
CA PRO A 31 8.34 -11.57 17.79
C PRO A 31 8.66 -10.63 18.95
N PRO A 32 8.92 -11.15 20.17
CA PRO A 32 9.31 -10.35 21.32
C PRO A 32 10.71 -9.73 21.17
N GLY A 33 10.94 -8.63 21.87
CA GLY A 33 12.27 -8.02 22.01
C GLY A 33 12.61 -6.96 20.96
N LEU A 34 11.75 -6.68 19.97
CA LEU A 34 11.93 -5.55 19.06
C LEU A 34 11.79 -4.25 19.84
N ALA A 35 12.83 -3.40 19.81
CA ALA A 35 12.74 -2.05 20.35
C ALA A 35 11.79 -1.21 19.51
N ILE A 36 10.74 -0.63 20.11
CA ILE A 36 9.70 0.09 19.36
C ILE A 36 9.00 1.14 20.22
N CYS A 37 8.73 2.27 19.61
CA CYS A 37 7.90 3.35 20.17
C CYS A 37 6.95 3.91 19.11
N ALA A 38 6.04 4.79 19.48
CA ALA A 38 5.09 5.40 18.56
C ALA A 38 5.78 6.22 17.46
N GLU A 39 6.90 6.87 17.77
CA GLU A 39 7.70 7.68 16.87
C GLU A 39 8.30 6.84 15.73
N ASP A 40 8.61 5.57 15.95
CA ASP A 40 9.09 4.67 14.90
C ASP A 40 8.00 4.45 13.83
N LEU A 41 6.74 4.31 14.26
CA LEU A 41 5.61 4.11 13.36
C LEU A 41 5.18 5.42 12.69
N GLN A 42 5.34 6.54 13.41
CA GLN A 42 4.92 7.86 12.97
C GLN A 42 5.68 8.32 11.71
N LYS A 43 6.93 7.92 11.54
CA LYS A 43 7.75 8.24 10.36
C LYS A 43 7.07 7.81 9.05
N ASP A 44 6.60 6.58 8.98
CA ASP A 44 5.90 6.07 7.79
C ASP A 44 4.48 6.68 7.67
N LEU A 45 3.80 6.91 8.78
CA LEU A 45 2.51 7.60 8.80
C LEU A 45 2.61 9.04 8.31
N ASP A 46 3.68 9.76 8.66
CA ASP A 46 3.92 11.13 8.21
C ASP A 46 4.11 11.23 6.69
N ARG A 47 4.71 10.22 6.08
CA ARG A 47 4.83 10.11 4.61
C ARG A 47 3.47 9.87 3.95
N ARG A 48 2.55 9.13 4.63
CA ARG A 48 1.22 8.79 4.11
C ARG A 48 0.16 9.84 4.40
N LYS A 49 0.23 10.59 5.49
CA LYS A 49 -0.86 11.46 5.98
C LYS A 49 -1.35 12.46 4.92
N PRO A 50 -2.60 12.92 5.02
CA PRO A 50 -3.13 13.97 4.13
C PRO A 50 -2.46 15.32 4.41
N GLY A 51 -2.50 16.22 3.43
CA GLY A 51 -2.03 17.60 3.62
C GLY A 51 -0.51 17.77 3.63
N THR A 52 0.25 16.79 3.16
CA THR A 52 1.73 16.85 3.06
C THR A 52 2.20 17.78 1.94
N SER A 53 1.35 18.07 0.96
CA SER A 53 1.67 18.97 -0.15
C SER A 53 0.41 19.65 -0.69
N ARG A 54 0.61 20.69 -1.55
CA ARG A 54 -0.50 21.34 -2.29
C ARG A 54 -1.20 20.43 -3.30
N PHE A 55 -0.60 19.27 -3.61
CA PHE A 55 -1.11 18.28 -4.58
C PHE A 55 -1.90 17.15 -3.93
N THR A 56 -1.98 17.14 -2.61
CA THR A 56 -2.77 16.17 -1.84
C THR A 56 -4.00 16.86 -1.23
N THR A 57 -4.93 16.06 -0.70
CA THR A 57 -6.12 16.58 -0.02
C THR A 57 -5.78 17.59 1.07
N GLN A 58 -6.58 18.64 1.20
CA GLN A 58 -6.43 19.67 2.23
C GLN A 58 -6.99 19.24 3.61
N ARG A 59 -7.37 17.99 3.78
CA ARG A 59 -7.71 17.41 5.10
C ARG A 59 -6.47 17.45 5.99
N LYS A 60 -6.63 17.84 7.24
CA LYS A 60 -5.54 17.93 8.22
C LYS A 60 -5.75 16.86 9.28
N GLU A 61 -5.06 15.76 9.14
CA GLU A 61 -5.01 14.69 10.14
C GLU A 61 -3.55 14.49 10.52
N ALA A 62 -3.25 14.51 11.81
CA ALA A 62 -1.90 14.25 12.31
C ALA A 62 -1.52 12.77 12.13
N ASP A 63 -2.52 11.88 12.03
CA ASP A 63 -2.37 10.42 12.03
C ASP A 63 -1.51 9.94 13.22
N GLU A 64 -1.68 10.60 14.36
CA GLU A 64 -0.94 10.31 15.58
C GLU A 64 -1.32 8.92 16.09
N VAL A 65 -0.36 8.00 16.05
CA VAL A 65 -0.59 6.62 16.45
C VAL A 65 -0.34 6.41 17.93
N LYS A 66 -1.28 5.69 18.56
CA LYS A 66 -1.15 5.23 19.97
C LYS A 66 -0.92 3.72 19.98
N ILE A 67 0.09 3.28 20.73
CA ILE A 67 0.32 1.86 21.02
C ILE A 67 -0.41 1.56 22.34
N LEU A 68 -1.40 0.67 22.29
CA LEU A 68 -2.29 0.38 23.43
C LEU A 68 -1.87 -0.88 24.20
N SER A 69 -1.14 -1.80 23.56
CA SER A 69 -0.75 -3.10 24.12
C SER A 69 0.43 -3.70 23.36
N GLY A 70 0.97 -4.82 23.86
CA GLY A 70 2.00 -5.62 23.18
C GLY A 70 3.40 -5.02 23.26
N VAL A 71 3.60 -3.94 24.02
CA VAL A 71 4.91 -3.30 24.25
C VAL A 71 5.08 -3.04 25.75
N PHE A 72 6.24 -3.42 26.28
CA PHE A 72 6.64 -3.19 27.67
C PHE A 72 8.09 -2.71 27.72
N GLU A 73 8.37 -1.65 28.45
CA GLU A 73 9.70 -1.01 28.53
C GLU A 73 10.34 -0.75 27.15
N GLY A 74 9.52 -0.31 26.18
CA GLY A 74 9.96 0.03 24.83
C GLY A 74 10.29 -1.18 23.95
N LYS A 75 9.87 -2.40 24.30
CA LYS A 75 10.09 -3.62 23.52
C LYS A 75 8.80 -4.39 23.32
N THR A 76 8.67 -5.03 22.17
CA THR A 76 7.56 -5.96 21.90
C THR A 76 7.60 -7.13 22.86
N THR A 77 6.41 -7.59 23.29
CA THR A 77 6.26 -8.68 24.27
C THR A 77 5.96 -10.03 23.64
N GLY A 78 5.69 -10.07 22.31
CA GLY A 78 5.21 -11.26 21.62
C GLY A 78 3.70 -11.47 21.76
N THR A 79 2.98 -10.55 22.40
CA THR A 79 1.51 -10.55 22.51
C THR A 79 0.91 -9.52 21.55
N PRO A 80 -0.43 -9.53 21.30
CA PRO A 80 -1.04 -8.64 20.34
C PRO A 80 -0.77 -7.15 20.59
N ILE A 81 -0.32 -6.45 19.55
CA ILE A 81 -0.06 -5.02 19.56
C ILE A 81 -1.31 -4.30 19.07
N GLY A 82 -1.99 -3.61 19.98
CA GLY A 82 -3.13 -2.76 19.64
C GLY A 82 -2.67 -1.36 19.23
N LEU A 83 -3.10 -0.91 18.04
CA LEU A 83 -2.81 0.42 17.51
C LEU A 83 -4.10 1.20 17.31
N LEU A 84 -4.09 2.50 17.63
CA LEU A 84 -5.23 3.40 17.48
C LEU A 84 -4.79 4.75 16.90
N ILE A 85 -5.60 5.29 15.96
CA ILE A 85 -5.49 6.67 15.44
C ILE A 85 -6.87 7.32 15.57
N GLU A 86 -6.98 8.42 16.29
CA GLU A 86 -8.22 9.19 16.40
C GLU A 86 -8.49 9.99 15.12
N ASN A 87 -9.77 10.14 14.76
CA ASN A 87 -10.19 11.00 13.66
C ASN A 87 -10.48 12.41 14.21
N THR A 88 -9.65 13.39 13.87
CA THR A 88 -9.72 14.75 14.43
C THR A 88 -10.32 15.78 13.48
N ASP A 89 -10.20 15.63 12.16
CA ASP A 89 -10.73 16.56 11.14
C ASP A 89 -11.83 15.92 10.28
N GLN A 90 -12.79 15.25 10.91
CA GLN A 90 -13.96 14.70 10.24
C GLN A 90 -15.03 15.79 10.06
N ARG A 91 -15.61 15.90 8.84
CA ARG A 91 -16.69 16.84 8.52
C ARG A 91 -17.88 16.10 7.93
N SER A 92 -18.62 15.42 8.80
CA SER A 92 -19.77 14.59 8.40
C SER A 92 -20.86 15.36 7.63
N LYS A 93 -20.98 16.66 7.87
CA LYS A 93 -21.95 17.55 7.18
C LYS A 93 -21.67 17.66 5.67
N ASP A 94 -20.43 17.49 5.22
CA ASP A 94 -20.06 17.58 3.80
C ASP A 94 -20.68 16.45 2.96
N TYR A 95 -21.18 15.40 3.60
CA TYR A 95 -21.71 14.20 2.95
C TYR A 95 -23.24 14.07 3.01
N SER A 96 -23.94 15.00 3.64
CA SER A 96 -25.42 14.93 3.78
C SER A 96 -26.14 14.91 2.43
N LYS A 97 -25.62 15.62 1.42
CA LYS A 97 -26.20 15.68 0.06
C LYS A 97 -26.10 14.38 -0.72
N ILE A 98 -25.15 13.49 -0.37
CA ILE A 98 -24.93 12.22 -1.07
C ILE A 98 -25.48 11.01 -0.30
N LYS A 99 -26.26 11.26 0.77
CA LYS A 99 -26.86 10.20 1.59
C LYS A 99 -27.68 9.23 0.73
N ASP A 100 -28.51 9.78 -0.15
CA ASP A 100 -29.45 9.03 -0.98
C ASP A 100 -28.98 8.88 -2.44
N GLN A 101 -27.69 9.18 -2.72
CA GLN A 101 -27.09 9.15 -4.06
C GLN A 101 -25.92 8.19 -4.12
N PHE A 102 -25.68 7.59 -5.30
CA PHE A 102 -24.51 6.73 -5.53
C PHE A 102 -23.49 7.47 -6.38
N ARG A 103 -22.30 7.69 -5.84
CA ARG A 103 -21.19 8.29 -6.61
C ARG A 103 -20.66 7.31 -7.66
N PRO A 104 -20.56 7.72 -8.94
CA PRO A 104 -19.98 6.87 -9.98
C PRO A 104 -18.57 6.38 -9.60
N ALA A 105 -18.26 5.13 -9.89
CA ALA A 105 -16.97 4.47 -9.60
C ALA A 105 -16.52 4.47 -8.12
N HIS A 106 -17.41 4.89 -7.18
CA HIS A 106 -17.22 4.74 -5.73
C HIS A 106 -17.92 3.48 -5.22
N ALA A 107 -17.64 3.06 -3.98
CA ALA A 107 -18.21 1.86 -3.38
C ALA A 107 -19.65 2.02 -2.86
N ASP A 108 -20.29 3.16 -3.05
CA ASP A 108 -21.59 3.46 -2.45
C ASP A 108 -22.66 2.43 -2.81
N TYR A 109 -22.83 2.15 -4.11
CA TYR A 109 -23.81 1.19 -4.61
C TYR A 109 -23.51 -0.24 -4.10
N THR A 110 -22.26 -0.67 -4.22
CA THR A 110 -21.90 -2.05 -3.85
C THR A 110 -22.01 -2.32 -2.35
N TYR A 111 -21.72 -1.34 -1.51
CA TYR A 111 -21.92 -1.45 -0.06
C TYR A 111 -23.40 -1.48 0.31
N GLN A 112 -24.21 -0.62 -0.33
CA GLN A 112 -25.68 -0.62 -0.14
C GLN A 112 -26.28 -1.97 -0.53
N GLN A 113 -25.88 -2.53 -1.67
CA GLN A 113 -26.40 -3.83 -2.13
C GLN A 113 -25.93 -4.99 -1.25
N LYS A 114 -24.68 -4.97 -0.80
CA LYS A 114 -24.11 -6.07 -0.03
C LYS A 114 -24.61 -6.10 1.41
N TYR A 115 -24.71 -4.96 2.06
CA TYR A 115 -25.00 -4.87 3.49
C TYR A 115 -26.40 -4.35 3.82
N GLY A 116 -27.17 -3.87 2.82
CA GLY A 116 -28.50 -3.25 3.01
C GLY A 116 -28.43 -1.87 3.70
N LEU A 117 -27.27 -1.49 4.19
CA LEU A 117 -26.97 -0.26 4.91
C LEU A 117 -25.55 0.20 4.57
N ARG A 118 -25.37 1.50 4.44
CA ARG A 118 -24.02 2.09 4.30
C ARG A 118 -23.86 3.31 5.20
N ASP A 119 -22.67 3.50 5.73
CA ASP A 119 -22.26 4.78 6.29
C ASP A 119 -21.88 5.73 5.12
N TYR A 120 -22.75 6.67 4.83
CA TYR A 120 -22.56 7.64 3.74
C TYR A 120 -21.49 8.69 4.06
N ARG A 121 -21.04 8.79 5.31
CA ARG A 121 -20.05 9.78 5.76
C ARG A 121 -18.66 9.36 5.27
N GLY A 122 -18.18 9.98 4.21
CA GLY A 122 -16.85 9.80 3.65
C GLY A 122 -16.55 8.46 2.98
N GLY A 123 -17.46 7.47 3.06
CA GLY A 123 -17.27 6.13 2.48
C GLY A 123 -16.90 5.02 3.48
N GLY A 124 -16.91 5.29 4.77
CA GLY A 124 -16.73 4.27 5.82
C GLY A 124 -15.44 3.47 5.67
N ARG A 125 -15.56 2.13 5.65
CA ARG A 125 -14.44 1.20 5.44
C ARG A 125 -13.86 1.21 4.03
N SER A 126 -14.60 1.67 3.01
CA SER A 126 -14.09 1.78 1.63
C SER A 126 -13.17 2.99 1.42
N SER A 127 -13.07 3.88 2.39
CA SER A 127 -12.23 5.06 2.32
C SER A 127 -10.75 4.70 2.44
N ALA A 128 -9.90 5.36 1.63
CA ALA A 128 -8.45 5.24 1.76
C ALA A 128 -7.89 5.68 3.13
N ARG A 129 -8.70 6.25 4.01
CA ARG A 129 -8.34 6.59 5.38
C ARG A 129 -7.89 5.36 6.18
N GLU A 130 -8.52 4.19 5.95
CA GLU A 130 -8.18 2.94 6.64
C GLU A 130 -6.72 2.49 6.41
N THR A 131 -6.10 2.93 5.31
CA THR A 131 -4.70 2.60 5.00
C THR A 131 -3.70 3.16 6.02
N ALA A 132 -4.11 4.11 6.88
CA ALA A 132 -3.29 4.54 8.01
C ALA A 132 -2.93 3.37 8.92
N MET A 133 -3.89 2.48 9.19
CA MET A 133 -3.63 1.30 10.01
C MET A 133 -2.74 0.26 9.33
N ARG A 134 -2.82 0.14 8.00
CA ARG A 134 -1.91 -0.70 7.23
C ARG A 134 -0.47 -0.19 7.31
N VAL A 135 -0.29 1.13 7.20
CA VAL A 135 1.04 1.76 7.31
C VAL A 135 1.60 1.62 8.72
N ALA A 136 0.78 1.84 9.75
CA ALA A 136 1.20 1.65 11.14
C ALA A 136 1.64 0.20 11.42
N ALA A 137 0.85 -0.79 10.98
CA ALA A 137 1.21 -2.20 11.11
C ALA A 137 2.43 -2.58 10.27
N GLY A 138 2.49 -2.08 9.03
CA GLY A 138 3.63 -2.30 8.13
C GLY A 138 4.93 -1.71 8.63
N ALA A 139 4.88 -0.58 9.37
CA ALA A 139 6.07 0.02 9.99
C ALA A 139 6.71 -0.91 11.03
N ILE A 140 5.91 -1.67 11.79
CA ILE A 140 6.42 -2.72 12.71
C ILE A 140 7.16 -3.78 11.89
N ALA A 141 6.55 -4.29 10.83
CA ALA A 141 7.16 -5.30 9.96
C ALA A 141 8.44 -4.78 9.29
N LYS A 142 8.43 -3.56 8.72
CA LYS A 142 9.61 -2.92 8.11
C LYS A 142 10.76 -2.82 9.11
N LYS A 143 10.48 -2.35 10.33
CA LYS A 143 11.50 -2.20 11.37
C LYS A 143 12.11 -3.56 11.74
N TYR A 144 11.29 -4.59 11.96
CA TYR A 144 11.77 -5.94 12.26
C TYR A 144 12.62 -6.51 11.13
N LEU A 145 12.12 -6.44 9.89
CA LEU A 145 12.81 -6.94 8.70
C LEU A 145 14.16 -6.24 8.49
N LEU A 146 14.22 -4.93 8.71
CA LEU A 146 15.46 -4.16 8.60
C LEU A 146 16.46 -4.55 9.69
N GLU A 147 16.06 -4.50 10.96
CA GLU A 147 16.98 -4.68 12.09
C GLU A 147 17.47 -6.13 12.24
N GLN A 148 16.62 -7.11 11.91
CA GLN A 148 16.95 -8.51 12.12
C GLN A 148 17.51 -9.22 10.86
N HIS A 149 17.19 -8.70 9.67
CA HIS A 149 17.52 -9.37 8.40
C HIS A 149 18.16 -8.46 7.36
N GLY A 150 18.28 -7.15 7.62
CA GLY A 150 18.84 -6.19 6.67
C GLY A 150 17.95 -5.93 5.45
N VAL A 151 16.67 -6.32 5.51
CA VAL A 151 15.74 -6.09 4.40
C VAL A 151 15.33 -4.63 4.35
N VAL A 152 15.56 -3.99 3.22
CA VAL A 152 15.18 -2.60 2.95
C VAL A 152 14.03 -2.56 1.98
N ILE A 153 12.92 -1.91 2.37
CA ILE A 153 11.71 -1.79 1.51
C ILE A 153 11.50 -0.33 1.18
N ARG A 154 11.48 -0.01 -0.12
CA ARG A 154 11.31 1.36 -0.64
C ARG A 154 10.37 1.37 -1.83
N GLY A 155 9.54 2.40 -1.91
CA GLY A 155 8.66 2.64 -3.05
C GLY A 155 8.96 3.95 -3.75
N TYR A 156 8.51 4.07 -4.99
CA TYR A 156 8.62 5.30 -5.78
C TYR A 156 7.53 5.38 -6.84
N MET A 157 7.21 6.59 -7.27
CA MET A 157 6.30 6.82 -8.40
C MET A 157 7.06 6.66 -9.71
N SER A 158 6.64 5.71 -10.55
CA SER A 158 7.22 5.48 -11.88
C SER A 158 6.42 6.11 -13.01
N GLN A 159 5.15 6.48 -12.76
CA GLN A 159 4.32 7.16 -13.75
C GLN A 159 3.18 7.92 -13.07
N LEU A 160 2.87 9.13 -13.55
CA LEU A 160 1.68 9.89 -13.19
C LEU A 160 0.92 10.27 -14.46
N GLY A 161 -0.26 9.70 -14.63
CA GLY A 161 -1.02 9.85 -15.86
C GLY A 161 -0.20 9.48 -17.10
N PRO A 162 -0.05 10.39 -18.09
CA PRO A 162 0.76 10.13 -19.28
C PRO A 162 2.28 10.29 -19.06
N ILE A 163 2.69 10.89 -17.93
CA ILE A 163 4.10 11.23 -17.66
C ILE A 163 4.80 10.01 -17.07
N LYS A 164 5.71 9.41 -17.82
CA LYS A 164 6.59 8.31 -17.40
C LYS A 164 7.89 8.88 -16.84
N ILE A 165 8.41 8.23 -15.81
CA ILE A 165 9.70 8.57 -15.19
C ILE A 165 10.74 7.61 -15.75
N GLU A 166 11.81 8.16 -16.34
CA GLU A 166 12.83 7.39 -17.06
C GLU A 166 14.18 7.37 -16.34
N GLN A 167 14.50 8.46 -15.61
CA GLN A 167 15.72 8.54 -14.81
C GLN A 167 15.44 8.14 -13.38
N PHE A 168 16.44 7.60 -12.70
CA PHE A 168 16.25 7.01 -11.39
C PHE A 168 17.40 7.34 -10.42
N ASP A 169 17.02 7.99 -9.32
CA ASP A 169 17.89 8.23 -8.17
C ASP A 169 17.08 8.04 -6.89
N TRP A 170 17.49 7.09 -6.04
CA TRP A 170 16.83 6.84 -4.75
C TRP A 170 16.88 8.06 -3.83
N ASP A 171 17.92 8.89 -3.90
CA ASP A 171 18.07 10.05 -3.02
C ASP A 171 17.05 11.15 -3.34
N GLU A 172 16.48 11.15 -4.55
CA GLU A 172 15.47 12.12 -4.96
C GLU A 172 14.05 11.74 -4.52
N VAL A 173 13.77 10.46 -4.26
CA VAL A 173 12.42 9.97 -3.96
C VAL A 173 11.78 10.69 -2.77
N GLU A 174 12.54 10.92 -1.69
CA GLU A 174 12.04 11.59 -0.48
C GLU A 174 12.16 13.11 -0.52
N ARG A 175 12.80 13.70 -1.56
CA ARG A 175 13.05 15.14 -1.65
C ARG A 175 11.95 15.94 -2.33
N ASN A 176 10.95 15.25 -2.88
CA ASN A 176 9.84 15.88 -3.58
C ASN A 176 8.48 15.27 -3.18
N PRO A 177 7.38 16.00 -3.38
CA PRO A 177 6.07 15.57 -2.89
C PRO A 177 5.44 14.40 -3.68
N PHE A 178 6.08 13.92 -4.73
CA PHE A 178 5.56 12.87 -5.60
C PHE A 178 6.19 11.50 -5.34
N PHE A 179 7.21 11.41 -4.51
CA PHE A 179 8.09 10.23 -4.44
C PHE A 179 8.68 9.89 -5.82
N CYS A 180 9.01 10.93 -6.59
CA CYS A 180 9.56 10.81 -7.93
C CYS A 180 11.08 10.65 -7.86
N PRO A 181 11.66 9.61 -8.51
CA PRO A 181 13.10 9.39 -8.52
C PRO A 181 13.86 10.26 -9.53
N ASP A 182 13.19 11.16 -10.28
CA ASP A 182 13.77 12.05 -11.26
C ASP A 182 13.45 13.52 -10.94
N ALA A 183 14.43 14.24 -10.42
CA ALA A 183 14.28 15.65 -10.07
C ALA A 183 13.87 16.52 -11.28
N ASN A 184 14.32 16.18 -12.51
CA ASN A 184 14.01 16.94 -13.71
C ASN A 184 12.53 16.81 -14.12
N LYS A 185 11.85 15.75 -13.72
CA LYS A 185 10.41 15.52 -13.99
C LYS A 185 9.50 16.24 -13.00
N VAL A 186 9.98 16.61 -11.83
CA VAL A 186 9.14 17.23 -10.78
C VAL A 186 8.40 18.49 -11.28
N PRO A 187 9.03 19.45 -11.99
CA PRO A 187 8.31 20.61 -12.51
C PRO A 187 7.19 20.26 -13.50
N GLU A 188 7.38 19.23 -14.34
CA GLU A 188 6.35 18.75 -15.27
C GLU A 188 5.17 18.13 -14.52
N LEU A 189 5.45 17.31 -13.49
CA LEU A 189 4.41 16.73 -12.62
C LEU A 189 3.63 17.83 -11.89
N GLU A 190 4.29 18.85 -11.36
CA GLU A 190 3.65 19.97 -10.69
C GLU A 190 2.72 20.75 -11.61
N ALA A 191 3.19 21.07 -12.84
CA ALA A 191 2.41 21.78 -13.83
C ALA A 191 1.17 20.97 -14.25
N TYR A 192 1.34 19.66 -14.49
CA TYR A 192 0.26 18.76 -14.85
C TYR A 192 -0.80 18.67 -13.75
N MET A 193 -0.38 18.48 -12.49
CA MET A 193 -1.31 18.41 -11.36
C MET A 193 -2.03 19.72 -11.09
N ALA A 194 -1.38 20.87 -11.31
CA ALA A 194 -2.02 22.18 -11.18
C ALA A 194 -3.10 22.39 -12.25
N ALA A 195 -2.85 22.00 -13.51
CA ALA A 195 -3.83 22.05 -14.58
C ALA A 195 -5.03 21.13 -14.28
N LEU A 196 -4.77 19.90 -13.87
CA LEU A 196 -5.79 18.91 -13.53
C LEU A 196 -6.70 19.38 -12.38
N SER A 197 -6.10 19.97 -11.35
CA SER A 197 -6.84 20.54 -10.21
C SER A 197 -7.75 21.71 -10.63
N LYS A 198 -7.29 22.55 -11.58
CA LYS A 198 -8.09 23.65 -12.14
C LYS A 198 -9.27 23.13 -12.95
N GLU A 199 -9.10 22.03 -13.68
CA GLU A 199 -10.17 21.34 -14.41
C GLU A 199 -11.18 20.65 -13.47
N GLY A 200 -10.84 20.43 -12.21
CA GLY A 200 -11.66 19.65 -11.26
C GLY A 200 -11.64 18.14 -11.54
N ASN A 201 -10.60 17.68 -12.24
CA ASN A 201 -10.43 16.29 -12.67
C ASN A 201 -9.43 15.52 -11.80
N SER A 202 -9.22 14.24 -12.09
CA SER A 202 -8.28 13.35 -11.39
C SER A 202 -7.51 12.46 -12.35
N ILE A 203 -6.42 11.89 -11.88
CA ILE A 203 -5.56 11.02 -12.67
C ILE A 203 -5.05 9.83 -11.86
N GLY A 204 -4.70 8.75 -12.56
CA GLY A 204 -4.06 7.58 -11.97
C GLY A 204 -2.55 7.70 -11.92
N ALA A 205 -1.91 6.72 -11.27
CA ALA A 205 -0.46 6.62 -11.18
C ALA A 205 -0.01 5.16 -11.16
N ARG A 206 1.27 4.94 -11.49
CA ARG A 206 1.98 3.68 -11.27
C ARG A 206 3.01 3.90 -10.17
N ILE A 207 2.97 3.03 -9.17
CA ILE A 207 3.93 3.01 -8.06
C ILE A 207 4.70 1.70 -8.14
N ASN A 208 6.00 1.77 -8.02
CA ASN A 208 6.87 0.60 -7.87
C ASN A 208 7.27 0.47 -6.40
N VAL A 209 7.39 -0.76 -5.94
CA VAL A 209 7.91 -1.09 -4.62
C VAL A 209 8.97 -2.17 -4.74
N VAL A 210 10.08 -1.97 -4.05
CA VAL A 210 11.26 -2.83 -4.08
C VAL A 210 11.60 -3.26 -2.65
N ALA A 211 11.87 -4.56 -2.47
CA ALA A 211 12.46 -5.07 -1.24
C ALA A 211 13.82 -5.69 -1.55
N SER A 212 14.88 -5.08 -1.04
CA SER A 212 16.27 -5.55 -1.19
C SER A 212 16.72 -6.30 0.06
N GLY A 213 17.62 -7.28 -0.11
CA GLY A 213 18.16 -8.08 0.99
C GLY A 213 17.20 -9.15 1.52
N VAL A 214 16.18 -9.50 0.75
CA VAL A 214 15.22 -10.55 1.13
C VAL A 214 15.92 -11.91 1.16
N PRO A 215 15.80 -12.68 2.26
CA PRO A 215 16.37 -14.02 2.33
C PRO A 215 15.81 -14.96 1.26
N VAL A 216 16.65 -15.86 0.74
CA VAL A 216 16.21 -16.98 -0.09
C VAL A 216 15.26 -17.86 0.71
N GLY A 217 14.19 -18.35 0.08
CA GLY A 217 13.33 -19.37 0.66
C GLY A 217 12.00 -18.87 1.22
N LEU A 218 11.72 -17.56 1.20
CA LEU A 218 10.40 -17.05 1.60
C LEU A 218 9.37 -17.35 0.52
N GLY A 219 8.24 -17.91 0.91
CA GLY A 219 7.17 -18.32 0.00
C GLY A 219 6.91 -19.82 0.05
N GLU A 220 5.72 -20.23 -0.34
CA GLU A 220 5.24 -21.61 -0.25
C GLU A 220 4.62 -22.07 -1.58
N PRO A 221 5.00 -23.26 -2.13
CA PRO A 221 4.19 -23.86 -3.17
C PRO A 221 2.88 -24.35 -2.54
N ILE A 222 1.79 -24.40 -3.22
CA ILE A 222 1.46 -23.95 -4.56
C ILE A 222 0.61 -22.68 -4.48
N PHE A 223 -0.30 -22.60 -3.48
CA PHE A 223 -1.32 -21.55 -3.38
C PHE A 223 -0.84 -20.33 -2.59
N ASP A 224 0.14 -20.51 -1.71
CA ASP A 224 0.75 -19.45 -0.88
C ASP A 224 2.09 -18.97 -1.48
N ARG A 225 2.17 -18.92 -2.78
CA ARG A 225 3.33 -18.36 -3.48
C ARG A 225 3.55 -16.92 -3.06
N LEU A 226 4.81 -16.55 -2.86
CA LEU A 226 5.17 -15.20 -2.43
C LEU A 226 4.64 -14.12 -3.39
N ASP A 227 4.76 -14.33 -4.70
CA ASP A 227 4.22 -13.42 -5.73
C ASP A 227 2.70 -13.32 -5.68
N ALA A 228 2.00 -14.43 -5.40
CA ALA A 228 0.55 -14.43 -5.27
C ALA A 228 0.08 -13.67 -4.02
N ASP A 229 0.73 -13.86 -2.88
CA ASP A 229 0.40 -13.16 -1.64
C ASP A 229 0.76 -11.65 -1.72
N ILE A 230 1.88 -11.30 -2.37
CA ILE A 230 2.23 -9.91 -2.69
C ILE A 230 1.14 -9.29 -3.58
N ALA A 231 0.75 -9.97 -4.65
CA ALA A 231 -0.29 -9.47 -5.55
C ALA A 231 -1.64 -9.30 -4.83
N HIS A 232 -2.03 -10.25 -3.97
CA HIS A 232 -3.23 -10.15 -3.15
C HIS A 232 -3.19 -8.94 -2.21
N ALA A 233 -2.09 -8.76 -1.49
CA ALA A 233 -1.92 -7.66 -0.55
C ALA A 233 -1.94 -6.30 -1.25
N LEU A 234 -1.19 -6.15 -2.34
CA LEU A 234 -1.12 -4.91 -3.12
C LEU A 234 -2.44 -4.59 -3.84
N MET A 235 -3.13 -5.61 -4.39
CA MET A 235 -4.46 -5.44 -5.02
C MET A 235 -5.52 -4.99 -4.01
N SER A 236 -5.35 -5.30 -2.72
CA SER A 236 -6.27 -4.88 -1.66
C SER A 236 -6.20 -3.39 -1.34
N ILE A 237 -5.18 -2.67 -1.80
CA ILE A 237 -5.05 -1.21 -1.61
C ILE A 237 -6.15 -0.49 -2.38
N ASN A 238 -6.78 0.49 -1.74
CA ASN A 238 -7.84 1.28 -2.37
C ASN A 238 -7.37 1.90 -3.70
N ALA A 239 -8.22 1.84 -4.72
CA ALA A 239 -7.99 2.32 -6.08
C ALA A 239 -6.99 1.50 -6.93
N VAL A 240 -6.31 0.51 -6.40
CA VAL A 240 -5.47 -0.39 -7.21
C VAL A 240 -6.34 -1.20 -8.17
N LYS A 241 -5.88 -1.33 -9.42
CA LYS A 241 -6.53 -2.04 -10.53
C LYS A 241 -5.61 -2.99 -11.28
N GLY A 242 -4.33 -2.97 -10.97
CA GLY A 242 -3.33 -3.87 -11.55
C GLY A 242 -2.16 -4.03 -10.60
N VAL A 243 -1.57 -5.22 -10.60
CA VAL A 243 -0.33 -5.55 -9.92
C VAL A 243 0.54 -6.30 -10.91
N GLU A 244 1.82 -5.97 -10.94
CA GLU A 244 2.83 -6.66 -11.73
C GLU A 244 3.98 -7.09 -10.82
N ILE A 245 4.57 -8.25 -11.08
CA ILE A 245 5.77 -8.77 -10.43
C ILE A 245 6.87 -8.89 -11.49
N GLY A 246 8.05 -8.36 -11.21
CA GLY A 246 9.16 -8.36 -12.17
C GLY A 246 8.79 -7.67 -13.48
N ALA A 247 9.03 -8.34 -14.61
CA ALA A 247 8.69 -7.84 -15.95
C ALA A 247 7.18 -7.63 -16.14
N GLY A 248 6.33 -8.25 -15.29
CA GLY A 248 4.88 -8.08 -15.35
C GLY A 248 4.32 -8.42 -16.73
N PHE A 249 3.43 -7.59 -17.27
CA PHE A 249 2.82 -7.81 -18.60
C PHE A 249 3.82 -7.71 -19.76
N ALA A 250 4.97 -7.06 -19.59
CA ALA A 250 5.99 -7.01 -20.63
C ALA A 250 6.60 -8.39 -20.94
N CYS A 251 6.46 -9.37 -20.04
CA CYS A 251 6.95 -10.73 -20.27
C CYS A 251 6.32 -11.40 -21.49
N VAL A 252 5.11 -11.00 -21.93
CA VAL A 252 4.44 -11.61 -23.11
C VAL A 252 5.11 -11.25 -24.43
N GLU A 253 5.91 -10.18 -24.44
CA GLU A 253 6.67 -9.72 -25.62
C GLU A 253 8.08 -10.34 -25.65
N GLN A 254 8.53 -10.96 -24.56
CA GLN A 254 9.86 -11.54 -24.39
C GLN A 254 9.89 -13.00 -24.86
N LYS A 255 10.94 -13.36 -25.59
CA LYS A 255 11.23 -14.78 -25.82
C LYS A 255 11.76 -15.43 -24.55
N GLY A 256 11.66 -16.75 -24.44
CA GLY A 256 12.15 -17.46 -23.25
C GLY A 256 13.64 -17.23 -22.96
N THR A 257 14.46 -17.00 -23.99
CA THR A 257 15.88 -16.64 -23.84
C THR A 257 16.12 -15.22 -23.33
N GLU A 258 15.14 -14.33 -23.49
CA GLU A 258 15.21 -12.95 -23.02
C GLU A 258 14.64 -12.82 -21.60
N HIS A 259 13.64 -13.66 -21.29
CA HIS A 259 12.97 -13.64 -19.98
C HIS A 259 13.71 -14.44 -18.91
N ARG A 260 14.41 -15.50 -19.26
CA ARG A 260 15.07 -16.36 -18.27
C ARG A 260 16.18 -15.61 -17.51
N ASP A 261 16.13 -15.67 -16.20
CA ASP A 261 17.16 -15.13 -15.34
C ASP A 261 18.29 -16.15 -15.23
N GLU A 262 19.32 -16.00 -16.09
CA GLU A 262 20.48 -16.91 -16.10
C GLU A 262 21.29 -16.77 -14.82
N ILE A 263 21.93 -17.88 -14.40
CA ILE A 263 22.69 -17.95 -13.17
C ILE A 263 24.15 -18.21 -13.50
N SER A 264 25.05 -17.42 -12.92
CA SER A 264 26.49 -17.59 -12.96
C SER A 264 27.01 -17.92 -11.56
N PRO A 265 28.29 -18.30 -11.41
CA PRO A 265 28.90 -18.44 -10.08
C PRO A 265 28.87 -17.14 -9.24
N GLU A 266 28.77 -15.99 -9.89
CA GLU A 266 28.72 -14.67 -9.24
C GLU A 266 27.28 -14.25 -8.86
N GLY A 267 26.25 -14.95 -9.33
CA GLY A 267 24.85 -14.68 -9.05
C GLY A 267 23.96 -14.67 -10.28
N PHE A 268 22.76 -14.09 -10.14
CA PHE A 268 21.80 -13.93 -11.23
C PHE A 268 22.23 -12.82 -12.19
N LEU A 269 22.08 -13.04 -13.50
CA LEU A 269 22.45 -12.08 -14.53
C LEU A 269 21.33 -11.07 -14.87
N SER A 270 20.09 -11.37 -14.47
CA SER A 270 18.92 -10.52 -14.65
C SER A 270 17.89 -10.83 -13.56
N ASN A 271 16.80 -10.04 -13.50
CA ASN A 271 15.72 -10.22 -12.53
C ASN A 271 14.34 -9.98 -13.18
N GLN A 272 14.07 -10.68 -14.27
CA GLN A 272 12.80 -10.60 -15.00
C GLN A 272 11.64 -11.19 -14.16
N ALA A 273 11.95 -12.23 -13.36
CA ALA A 273 10.99 -12.86 -12.47
C ALA A 273 10.63 -11.99 -11.24
N GLY A 274 11.36 -10.89 -11.00
CA GLY A 274 11.10 -9.99 -9.88
C GLY A 274 11.42 -10.60 -8.51
N GLY A 275 12.46 -11.44 -8.44
CA GLY A 275 12.96 -12.02 -7.19
C GLY A 275 12.20 -13.25 -6.69
N VAL A 276 11.26 -13.79 -7.47
CA VAL A 276 10.43 -14.94 -7.10
C VAL A 276 10.47 -16.01 -8.17
N LEU A 277 10.96 -17.20 -7.81
CA LEU A 277 11.02 -18.37 -8.69
C LEU A 277 10.23 -19.52 -8.07
N GLY A 278 9.27 -20.07 -8.80
CA GLY A 278 8.39 -21.13 -8.30
C GLY A 278 7.55 -20.73 -7.08
N GLY A 279 7.34 -19.42 -6.88
CA GLY A 279 6.62 -18.88 -5.72
C GLY A 279 7.49 -18.65 -4.48
N ILE A 280 8.81 -18.80 -4.61
CA ILE A 280 9.78 -18.72 -3.51
C ILE A 280 10.80 -17.62 -3.83
N ALA A 281 11.19 -16.83 -2.82
CA ALA A 281 12.19 -15.78 -2.97
C ALA A 281 13.54 -16.37 -3.39
N SER A 282 14.12 -15.80 -4.45
CA SER A 282 15.43 -16.22 -4.99
C SER A 282 16.63 -15.61 -4.28
N GLY A 283 16.42 -14.61 -3.42
CA GLY A 283 17.47 -13.78 -2.82
C GLY A 283 17.76 -12.49 -3.59
N GLN A 284 17.23 -12.37 -4.81
CA GLN A 284 17.24 -11.12 -5.57
C GLN A 284 16.24 -10.12 -4.99
N ASP A 285 16.34 -8.87 -5.42
CA ASP A 285 15.35 -7.85 -5.06
C ASP A 285 13.94 -8.28 -5.49
N ILE A 286 12.97 -8.17 -4.59
CA ILE A 286 11.57 -8.34 -4.92
C ILE A 286 11.09 -7.06 -5.61
N LEU A 287 10.58 -7.22 -6.84
CA LEU A 287 10.12 -6.11 -7.67
C LEU A 287 8.61 -6.23 -7.90
N ALA A 288 7.84 -5.28 -7.41
CA ALA A 288 6.41 -5.21 -7.68
C ALA A 288 5.99 -3.81 -8.09
N SER A 289 4.94 -3.71 -8.89
CA SER A 289 4.32 -2.43 -9.25
C SER A 289 2.80 -2.50 -9.21
N ILE A 290 2.18 -1.35 -8.92
CA ILE A 290 0.73 -1.20 -8.84
C ILE A 290 0.23 -0.08 -9.74
N ALA A 291 -0.89 -0.31 -10.40
CA ALA A 291 -1.63 0.70 -11.16
C ALA A 291 -2.83 1.18 -10.35
N LEU A 292 -2.88 2.47 -10.05
CA LEU A 292 -3.99 3.10 -9.34
C LEU A 292 -4.89 3.84 -10.32
N LYS A 293 -6.20 3.60 -10.24
CA LYS A 293 -7.18 4.35 -11.02
C LYS A 293 -7.29 5.80 -10.53
N PRO A 294 -7.79 6.73 -11.37
CA PRO A 294 -8.16 8.08 -10.96
C PRO A 294 -9.15 8.07 -9.78
N THR A 295 -9.11 9.09 -8.95
CA THR A 295 -10.09 9.31 -7.88
C THR A 295 -11.49 9.49 -8.47
N SER A 296 -12.48 8.78 -7.93
CA SER A 296 -13.86 8.85 -8.41
C SER A 296 -14.65 10.07 -7.95
N SER A 297 -14.12 10.81 -6.99
CA SER A 297 -14.77 12.01 -6.45
C SER A 297 -14.32 13.23 -7.24
N LEU A 298 -15.16 13.66 -8.19
CA LEU A 298 -14.86 14.75 -9.12
C LEU A 298 -15.80 15.96 -8.86
N ARG A 299 -15.30 17.15 -9.18
CA ARG A 299 -16.12 18.37 -9.23
C ARG A 299 -16.88 18.55 -10.56
N ILE A 300 -16.68 17.62 -11.48
CA ILE A 300 -17.36 17.55 -12.78
C ILE A 300 -18.63 16.73 -12.60
N PRO A 301 -19.80 17.21 -13.12
CA PRO A 301 -21.05 16.45 -13.06
C PRO A 301 -20.93 15.07 -13.71
N GLY A 302 -21.51 14.06 -13.07
CA GLY A 302 -21.56 12.69 -13.59
C GLY A 302 -22.95 12.08 -13.45
N ARG A 303 -23.36 11.27 -14.42
CA ARG A 303 -24.63 10.55 -14.38
C ARG A 303 -24.60 9.45 -13.34
N SER A 304 -25.68 9.29 -12.58
CA SER A 304 -25.86 8.23 -11.58
C SER A 304 -27.34 7.95 -11.34
N ILE A 305 -27.63 7.16 -10.31
CA ILE A 305 -28.94 6.92 -9.77
C ILE A 305 -28.97 7.22 -8.27
N ASP A 306 -30.16 7.50 -7.75
CA ASP A 306 -30.41 7.58 -6.32
C ASP A 306 -30.73 6.19 -5.72
N VAL A 307 -31.06 6.14 -4.42
CA VAL A 307 -31.41 4.89 -3.71
C VAL A 307 -32.72 4.23 -4.20
N ASN A 308 -33.58 4.98 -4.91
CA ASN A 308 -34.83 4.49 -5.50
C ASN A 308 -34.62 3.97 -6.93
N GLY A 309 -33.46 4.21 -7.53
CA GLY A 309 -33.13 3.88 -8.92
C GLY A 309 -33.44 5.00 -9.91
N ASP A 310 -33.84 6.18 -9.45
CA ASP A 310 -34.13 7.33 -10.30
C ASP A 310 -32.86 7.94 -10.86
N PRO A 311 -32.84 8.36 -12.15
CA PRO A 311 -31.66 8.97 -12.76
C PRO A 311 -31.38 10.35 -12.18
N ILE A 312 -30.12 10.58 -11.81
CA ILE A 312 -29.66 11.85 -11.24
C ILE A 312 -28.32 12.28 -11.82
N GLU A 313 -27.95 13.52 -11.59
CA GLU A 313 -26.61 14.05 -11.77
C GLU A 313 -25.94 14.23 -10.41
N VAL A 314 -24.70 13.76 -10.27
CA VAL A 314 -23.93 13.84 -9.04
C VAL A 314 -22.68 14.67 -9.26
N ILE A 315 -22.45 15.65 -8.38
CA ILE A 315 -21.21 16.40 -8.26
C ILE A 315 -20.65 16.12 -6.87
N THR A 316 -19.44 15.61 -6.79
CA THR A 316 -18.81 15.35 -5.49
C THR A 316 -18.08 16.60 -5.03
N THR A 317 -18.63 17.24 -4.00
CA THR A 317 -17.95 18.34 -3.29
C THR A 317 -17.16 17.75 -2.12
N GLY A 318 -16.01 18.33 -1.79
CA GLY A 318 -15.18 17.89 -0.69
C GLY A 318 -13.69 17.99 -0.97
N ARG A 319 -12.90 17.50 -0.01
CA ARG A 319 -11.44 17.54 -0.03
C ARG A 319 -10.90 16.16 -0.47
N HIS A 320 -10.66 15.98 -1.76
CA HIS A 320 -10.19 14.73 -2.34
C HIS A 320 -8.80 14.89 -2.95
N ASP A 321 -8.02 13.80 -2.97
CA ASP A 321 -6.74 13.76 -3.67
C ASP A 321 -6.99 13.73 -5.20
N PRO A 322 -6.43 14.66 -5.99
CA PRO A 322 -6.52 14.58 -7.46
C PRO A 322 -5.80 13.35 -8.01
N CYS A 323 -4.79 12.86 -7.30
CA CYS A 323 -4.11 11.60 -7.55
C CYS A 323 -3.82 10.88 -6.22
N VAL A 324 -4.45 9.74 -6.01
CA VAL A 324 -4.21 8.92 -4.81
C VAL A 324 -2.86 8.20 -4.84
N GLY A 325 -2.21 8.12 -6.01
CA GLY A 325 -0.91 7.47 -6.19
C GLY A 325 0.20 8.09 -5.34
N ILE A 326 0.18 9.41 -5.15
CA ILE A 326 1.17 10.10 -4.31
C ILE A 326 1.23 9.47 -2.90
N ARG A 327 0.09 9.21 -2.30
CA ARG A 327 0.00 8.63 -0.95
C ARG A 327 0.08 7.11 -0.93
N ALA A 328 0.01 6.46 -2.09
CA ALA A 328 0.04 5.00 -2.19
C ALA A 328 1.45 4.43 -2.02
N THR A 329 2.50 5.21 -2.22
CA THR A 329 3.90 4.76 -2.09
C THR A 329 4.18 4.15 -0.71
N PRO A 330 4.02 4.85 0.42
CA PRO A 330 4.24 4.25 1.74
C PRO A 330 3.23 3.14 2.08
N ILE A 331 2.04 3.14 1.46
CA ILE A 331 1.06 2.06 1.65
C ILE A 331 1.54 0.77 0.96
N ALA A 332 2.08 0.86 -0.26
CA ALA A 332 2.64 -0.28 -0.98
C ALA A 332 3.84 -0.89 -0.24
N GLU A 333 4.73 -0.03 0.30
CA GLU A 333 5.85 -0.48 1.15
C GLU A 333 5.34 -1.25 2.37
N ALA A 334 4.35 -0.72 3.07
CA ALA A 334 3.77 -1.35 4.25
C ALA A 334 3.13 -2.70 3.94
N MET A 335 2.40 -2.81 2.84
CA MET A 335 1.75 -4.07 2.44
C MET A 335 2.78 -5.12 2.03
N LEU A 336 3.83 -4.74 1.30
CA LEU A 336 4.94 -5.65 0.98
C LEU A 336 5.65 -6.12 2.26
N ALA A 337 5.88 -5.22 3.22
CA ALA A 337 6.51 -5.57 4.50
C ALA A 337 5.68 -6.58 5.30
N ILE A 338 4.36 -6.40 5.37
CA ILE A 338 3.46 -7.33 6.07
C ILE A 338 3.55 -8.74 5.47
N VAL A 339 3.54 -8.83 4.13
CA VAL A 339 3.65 -10.13 3.43
C VAL A 339 5.01 -10.78 3.70
N LEU A 340 6.10 -10.02 3.53
CA LEU A 340 7.44 -10.57 3.77
C LEU A 340 7.65 -11.00 5.22
N MET A 341 7.11 -10.25 6.18
CA MET A 341 7.16 -10.60 7.60
C MET A 341 6.40 -11.89 7.90
N ASP A 342 5.20 -12.07 7.33
CA ASP A 342 4.42 -13.31 7.50
C ASP A 342 5.17 -14.52 6.93
N HIS A 343 5.69 -14.41 5.70
CA HIS A 343 6.46 -15.48 5.08
C HIS A 343 7.79 -15.77 5.80
N LEU A 344 8.44 -14.75 6.36
CA LEU A 344 9.64 -14.94 7.17
C LEU A 344 9.34 -15.77 8.42
N LEU A 345 8.25 -15.48 9.14
CA LEU A 345 7.87 -16.26 10.33
C LEU A 345 7.49 -17.69 9.96
N ARG A 346 6.78 -17.88 8.86
CA ARG A 346 6.41 -19.21 8.33
C ARG A 346 7.67 -20.01 7.97
N HIS A 347 8.59 -19.40 7.23
CA HIS A 347 9.87 -20.01 6.88
C HIS A 347 10.67 -20.44 8.13
N ARG A 348 10.78 -19.58 9.12
CA ARG A 348 11.45 -19.90 10.39
C ARG A 348 10.78 -21.04 11.15
N ALA A 349 9.46 -21.08 11.16
CA ALA A 349 8.72 -22.13 11.87
C ALA A 349 8.88 -23.53 11.23
N GLN A 350 9.04 -23.59 9.91
CA GLN A 350 9.06 -24.84 9.15
C GLN A 350 10.47 -25.27 8.72
N ASN A 351 11.35 -24.31 8.41
CA ASN A 351 12.61 -24.59 7.71
C ASN A 351 13.86 -24.14 8.47
N LEU A 352 13.77 -23.86 9.77
CA LEU A 352 14.90 -23.33 10.55
C LEU A 352 16.13 -24.27 10.53
N ASP A 353 15.87 -25.57 10.54
CA ASP A 353 16.92 -26.61 10.60
C ASP A 353 17.37 -27.11 9.21
N VAL A 354 16.83 -26.53 8.13
CA VAL A 354 17.23 -26.92 6.77
C VAL A 354 18.61 -26.37 6.44
N THR A 355 19.49 -27.25 6.02
CA THR A 355 20.83 -26.89 5.55
C THR A 355 21.05 -27.40 4.12
N THR A 356 21.81 -26.65 3.33
CA THR A 356 22.22 -27.05 1.97
C THR A 356 23.71 -26.77 1.77
N SER A 357 24.36 -27.60 0.95
CA SER A 357 25.74 -27.37 0.53
C SER A 357 25.84 -26.41 -0.67
N THR A 358 24.70 -26.06 -1.29
CA THR A 358 24.68 -25.10 -2.38
C THR A 358 24.94 -23.70 -1.84
N PRO A 359 25.87 -22.93 -2.41
CA PRO A 359 26.15 -21.58 -1.96
C PRO A 359 24.93 -20.68 -2.21
N ILE A 360 24.69 -19.72 -1.31
CA ILE A 360 23.71 -18.67 -1.53
C ILE A 360 24.29 -17.71 -2.58
N LEU A 361 23.56 -17.54 -3.66
CA LEU A 361 23.89 -16.56 -4.70
C LEU A 361 23.62 -15.14 -4.17
N LYS A 362 24.48 -14.21 -4.54
CA LYS A 362 24.39 -12.81 -4.10
C LYS A 362 23.75 -11.93 -5.19
#